data_53767da44fc1ba217aea6d276dbbfcb0
#
_entry.id   53767da44fc1ba217aea6d276dbbfcb0
#
_cell.length_a   1.000
_cell.length_b   1.000
_cell.length_c   1.000
_cell.angle_alpha   90.00
_cell.angle_beta   90.00
_cell.angle_gamma   90.00
#
_symmetry.space_group_name_H-M   'P 1'
#
loop_
_entity.id
_entity.type
_entity.pdbx_description
1 polymer ?
#
loop_
_entity_poly.entity_id
_entity_poly.type
_entity_poly.pdbx_seq_one_letter_code
_entity_poly.pdbx_strand_id
1 'polypeptide(L)'
;MLAQFTLASSEETYEVVRNVEVRDGGLVYVSDNLYIGPGKTAVVGFDMALKDNLVAFYVEQATIEARYVEEPPHLFLIEMKNTGEQTVRANLVTIFKNLVTEEGSKTFVANIPVLPVIKKTVTSFYMVARFPNGSKVELPKRPGFNYTAAMDGVFTEAKDIDLLTPTNVSVRFKNDYFSILFVEKAEVTVSVGNQKEVSFYLKIANHGKSSINEIKLLLPKYATLLNVKDSLGTLSYSYTQENCVLKVKTRWEVKGGEKVSFTVEYLEPYAQELGNTFTLNYPSLLDVAYGEYILKVILPPGYEFRESSPEPEEFVKDQSGTTTITYISRSVVSLQPKSTISISYVASMNFVQYLPYLWIATFGALLTTVITYKLSRKPKVPVPSEELKETLKTLTSDVLGIVRTCEKLASSIPLDKKSLSKWSKSTYESELVGMKRDADRIGALRKRLGGFPEITSKLSSLEVQIMELLGTMTALGRTVEDFRLGRIGKAAYERITREYIKDVSSLTSRIMDTTKDIEASLR
;
A
#
# COMPACT_ATOMS: atom_id res chain seq x y z
N MET A 1 39.65 26.67 57.38
CA MET A 1 39.75 25.30 56.82
C MET A 1 38.47 25.04 56.05
N LEU A 2 38.45 25.40 54.78
CA LEU A 2 37.32 25.19 53.89
C LEU A 2 37.51 23.83 53.21
N ALA A 3 36.65 22.88 53.56
CA ALA A 3 36.62 21.59 52.89
C ALA A 3 36.05 21.80 51.49
N GLN A 4 36.87 21.68 50.48
CA GLN A 4 36.43 21.53 49.11
C GLN A 4 35.78 20.16 48.97
N PHE A 5 34.45 20.15 48.93
CA PHE A 5 33.72 18.99 48.40
C PHE A 5 33.96 18.94 46.88
N THR A 6 34.90 18.15 46.46
CA THR A 6 34.96 17.66 45.11
C THR A 6 33.73 16.78 44.89
N LEU A 7 32.71 17.33 44.25
CA LEU A 7 31.68 16.52 43.62
C LEU A 7 32.39 15.63 42.59
N ALA A 8 32.59 14.37 42.95
CA ALA A 8 32.94 13.35 42.02
C ALA A 8 31.81 13.35 40.94
N SER A 9 32.14 13.77 39.72
CA SER A 9 31.27 13.59 38.58
C SER A 9 31.02 12.10 38.51
N SER A 10 29.81 11.65 38.80
CA SER A 10 29.43 10.27 38.53
C SER A 10 29.69 10.04 37.03
N GLU A 11 30.72 9.25 36.71
CA GLU A 11 30.93 8.78 35.36
C GLU A 11 29.64 8.12 34.91
N GLU A 12 29.00 8.73 33.92
CA GLU A 12 27.79 8.16 33.33
C GLU A 12 28.19 6.83 32.69
N THR A 13 27.80 5.76 33.36
CA THR A 13 28.02 4.39 32.86
C THR A 13 26.88 4.04 31.91
N TYR A 14 27.22 3.37 30.81
CA TYR A 14 26.24 2.94 29.82
C TYR A 14 25.97 1.45 29.89
N GLU A 15 24.70 1.10 29.78
CA GLU A 15 24.26 -0.21 29.38
C GLU A 15 23.93 -0.18 27.89
N VAL A 16 24.56 -1.06 27.11
CA VAL A 16 24.42 -1.07 25.65
C VAL A 16 23.89 -2.43 25.20
N VAL A 17 22.76 -2.39 24.50
CA VAL A 17 22.18 -3.57 23.88
C VAL A 17 22.24 -3.40 22.36
N ARG A 18 23.06 -4.26 21.72
CA ARG A 18 23.19 -4.31 20.26
C ARG A 18 22.40 -5.49 19.70
N ASN A 19 21.50 -5.24 18.76
CA ASN A 19 20.87 -6.26 17.97
C ASN A 19 21.40 -6.17 16.54
N VAL A 20 21.90 -7.27 16.02
CA VAL A 20 22.32 -7.37 14.61
C VAL A 20 21.36 -8.33 13.92
N GLU A 21 20.81 -7.95 12.79
CA GLU A 21 19.89 -8.77 12.02
C GLU A 21 20.35 -8.84 10.57
N VAL A 22 20.67 -10.05 10.12
CA VAL A 22 20.89 -10.34 8.70
C VAL A 22 19.56 -10.65 8.07
N ARG A 23 19.13 -9.84 7.10
CA ARG A 23 17.82 -9.96 6.46
C ARG A 23 17.91 -10.54 5.06
N ASP A 24 16.78 -11.04 4.59
CA ASP A 24 16.62 -11.45 3.19
C ASP A 24 17.12 -10.32 2.28
N GLY A 25 17.87 -10.67 1.21
CA GLY A 25 18.49 -9.68 0.34
C GLY A 25 19.92 -9.27 0.74
N GLY A 26 20.41 -9.67 1.91
CA GLY A 26 21.81 -9.45 2.33
C GLY A 26 22.06 -8.13 3.04
N LEU A 27 21.04 -7.42 3.49
CA LEU A 27 21.19 -6.26 4.37
C LEU A 27 21.51 -6.71 5.80
N VAL A 28 22.35 -5.92 6.47
CA VAL A 28 22.67 -6.09 7.87
C VAL A 28 22.18 -4.87 8.64
N TYR A 29 21.19 -5.08 9.51
CA TYR A 29 20.65 -4.08 10.40
C TYR A 29 21.35 -4.18 11.75
N VAL A 30 21.85 -3.07 12.25
CA VAL A 30 22.46 -2.95 13.56
C VAL A 30 21.64 -1.95 14.37
N SER A 31 21.06 -2.40 15.46
CA SER A 31 20.26 -1.58 16.35
C SER A 31 20.95 -1.47 17.70
N ASP A 32 21.39 -0.27 18.05
CA ASP A 32 22.07 0.05 19.31
C ASP A 32 21.12 0.79 20.25
N ASN A 33 20.81 0.17 21.39
CA ASN A 33 19.99 0.77 22.42
C ASN A 33 20.88 1.30 23.55
N LEU A 34 20.76 2.60 23.86
CA LEU A 34 21.49 3.24 24.95
C LEU A 34 20.66 4.40 25.54
N TYR A 35 20.98 4.78 26.80
CA TYR A 35 20.31 5.86 27.48
C TYR A 35 21.07 7.17 27.30
N ILE A 36 20.39 8.26 26.92
CA ILE A 36 20.97 9.59 26.74
C ILE A 36 20.23 10.59 27.60
N GLY A 37 20.95 11.20 28.56
CA GLY A 37 20.41 12.26 29.43
C GLY A 37 20.05 13.53 28.65
N PRO A 38 19.27 14.43 29.25
CA PRO A 38 18.88 15.71 28.65
C PRO A 38 20.10 16.58 28.32
N GLY A 39 20.13 17.12 27.12
CA GLY A 39 21.24 17.94 26.61
C GLY A 39 22.57 17.21 26.40
N LYS A 40 22.61 15.88 26.64
CA LYS A 40 23.82 15.07 26.48
C LYS A 40 23.93 14.48 25.06
N THR A 41 25.17 14.12 24.70
CA THR A 41 25.50 13.46 23.43
C THR A 41 26.08 12.08 23.70
N ALA A 42 25.57 11.08 23.01
CA ALA A 42 26.16 9.76 22.91
C ALA A 42 26.75 9.55 21.51
N VAL A 43 27.76 8.69 21.42
CA VAL A 43 28.48 8.41 20.18
C VAL A 43 28.56 6.91 20.00
N VAL A 44 28.18 6.45 18.82
CA VAL A 44 28.36 5.06 18.38
C VAL A 44 29.27 5.06 17.16
N GLY A 45 30.42 4.41 17.27
CA GLY A 45 31.42 4.37 16.21
C GLY A 45 31.52 2.99 15.55
N PHE A 46 31.89 3.02 14.29
CA PHE A 46 32.13 1.87 13.43
C PHE A 46 33.49 1.98 12.72
N ASP A 47 33.98 0.84 12.27
CA ASP A 47 35.18 0.78 11.44
C ASP A 47 34.98 1.57 10.14
N MET A 48 35.95 2.39 9.77
CA MET A 48 35.96 3.16 8.53
C MET A 48 35.83 2.27 7.28
N ALA A 49 36.32 1.02 7.36
CA ALA A 49 36.16 0.04 6.27
C ALA A 49 34.70 -0.28 5.94
N LEU A 50 33.75 -0.02 6.85
CA LEU A 50 32.34 -0.21 6.64
C LEU A 50 31.62 1.03 6.03
N LYS A 51 32.32 2.14 5.86
CA LYS A 51 31.73 3.40 5.37
C LYS A 51 30.99 3.23 4.04
N ASP A 52 31.63 2.60 3.05
CA ASP A 52 31.04 2.40 1.72
C ASP A 52 29.90 1.36 1.72
N ASN A 53 29.78 0.61 2.80
CA ASN A 53 28.70 -0.33 3.03
C ASN A 53 27.50 0.31 3.73
N LEU A 54 27.67 1.47 4.38
CA LEU A 54 26.60 2.19 5.05
C LEU A 54 25.57 2.68 4.02
N VAL A 55 24.32 2.27 4.20
CA VAL A 55 23.20 2.69 3.34
C VAL A 55 22.42 3.81 4.01
N ALA A 56 22.11 3.62 5.30
CA ALA A 56 21.30 4.55 6.06
C ALA A 56 21.55 4.41 7.56
N PHE A 57 21.23 5.45 8.30
CA PHE A 57 21.08 5.41 9.75
C PHE A 57 19.93 6.31 10.18
N TYR A 58 19.30 5.97 11.30
CA TYR A 58 18.26 6.80 11.91
C TYR A 58 18.10 6.46 13.40
N VAL A 59 17.46 7.36 14.11
CA VAL A 59 17.05 7.17 15.51
C VAL A 59 15.53 7.23 15.58
N GLU A 60 14.93 6.28 16.28
CA GLU A 60 13.45 6.18 16.36
C GLU A 60 12.81 7.28 17.23
N GLN A 61 13.57 7.89 18.15
CA GLN A 61 13.08 8.90 19.08
C GLN A 61 13.14 10.30 18.47
N ALA A 62 12.01 10.99 18.45
CA ALA A 62 11.88 12.33 17.86
C ALA A 62 12.72 13.42 18.56
N THR A 63 13.06 13.23 19.85
CA THR A 63 13.88 14.17 20.63
C THR A 63 15.38 13.94 20.47
N ILE A 64 15.80 13.00 19.64
CA ILE A 64 17.20 12.71 19.36
C ILE A 64 17.55 13.19 17.97
N GLU A 65 18.52 14.09 17.90
CA GLU A 65 19.16 14.50 16.66
C GLU A 65 20.40 13.64 16.42
N ALA A 66 20.45 12.97 15.25
CA ALA A 66 21.59 12.14 14.88
C ALA A 66 22.33 12.76 13.71
N ARG A 67 23.67 12.75 13.77
CA ARG A 67 24.53 13.20 12.69
C ARG A 67 25.69 12.24 12.42
N TYR A 68 26.08 12.15 11.18
CA TYR A 68 27.26 11.42 10.73
C TYR A 68 28.52 12.29 10.88
N VAL A 69 29.59 11.69 11.41
CA VAL A 69 30.90 12.35 11.60
C VAL A 69 32.00 11.37 11.21
N GLU A 70 32.97 11.82 10.42
CA GLU A 70 34.16 11.01 10.12
C GLU A 70 35.29 11.37 11.08
N GLU A 71 35.95 10.34 11.58
CA GLU A 71 37.12 10.42 12.44
C GLU A 71 38.27 9.62 11.79
N PRO A 72 38.87 10.16 10.71
CA PRO A 72 39.94 9.48 9.99
C PRO A 72 41.17 9.20 10.87
N PRO A 73 41.94 8.11 10.60
CA PRO A 73 41.76 7.23 9.44
C PRO A 73 40.89 6.00 9.71
N HIS A 74 40.43 5.78 10.94
CA HIS A 74 39.96 4.44 11.37
C HIS A 74 38.47 4.35 11.65
N LEU A 75 37.79 5.47 11.93
CA LEU A 75 36.42 5.44 12.42
C LEU A 75 35.50 6.39 11.65
N PHE A 76 34.25 5.97 11.52
CA PHE A 76 33.13 6.89 11.39
C PHE A 76 32.19 6.74 12.59
N LEU A 77 31.57 7.86 12.95
CA LEU A 77 30.78 7.99 14.15
C LEU A 77 29.37 8.44 13.81
N ILE A 78 28.40 7.98 14.58
CA ILE A 78 27.05 8.53 14.60
C ILE A 78 26.86 9.16 15.97
N GLU A 79 26.80 10.47 15.99
CA GLU A 79 26.56 11.26 17.20
C GLU A 79 25.06 11.46 17.36
N MET A 80 24.55 11.18 18.57
CA MET A 80 23.16 11.33 18.95
C MET A 80 23.05 12.33 20.10
N LYS A 81 22.38 13.45 19.87
CA LYS A 81 22.15 14.49 20.88
C LYS A 81 20.70 14.46 21.33
N ASN A 82 20.48 14.32 22.63
CA ASN A 82 19.15 14.46 23.21
C ASN A 82 18.83 15.96 23.38
N THR A 83 17.86 16.44 22.63
CA THR A 83 17.36 17.83 22.71
C THR A 83 16.17 17.97 23.65
N GLY A 84 15.67 16.87 24.20
CA GLY A 84 14.56 16.84 25.15
C GLY A 84 15.01 17.09 26.58
N GLU A 85 14.05 17.26 27.48
CA GLU A 85 14.24 17.56 28.92
C GLU A 85 14.39 16.31 29.77
N GLN A 86 14.17 15.12 29.25
CA GLN A 86 14.22 13.85 29.98
C GLN A 86 15.29 12.92 29.41
N THR A 87 15.77 12.00 30.25
CA THR A 87 16.60 10.88 29.79
C THR A 87 15.78 9.97 28.90
N VAL A 88 16.28 9.68 27.70
CA VAL A 88 15.59 8.88 26.69
C VAL A 88 16.41 7.62 26.40
N ARG A 89 15.73 6.50 26.20
CA ARG A 89 16.33 5.33 25.60
C ARG A 89 16.37 5.53 24.10
N ALA A 90 17.54 5.82 23.55
CA ALA A 90 17.74 5.97 22.12
C ALA A 90 17.91 4.60 21.47
N ASN A 91 17.23 4.37 20.36
CA ASN A 91 17.45 3.24 19.48
C ASN A 91 18.04 3.75 18.15
N LEU A 92 19.36 3.61 18.02
CA LEU A 92 20.07 3.90 16.77
C LEU A 92 19.99 2.68 15.87
N VAL A 93 19.41 2.82 14.70
CA VAL A 93 19.44 1.80 13.65
C VAL A 93 20.41 2.21 12.56
N THR A 94 21.36 1.33 12.26
CA THR A 94 22.37 1.51 11.20
C THR A 94 22.24 0.35 10.21
N ILE A 95 22.19 0.63 8.92
CA ILE A 95 21.90 -0.36 7.89
C ILE A 95 23.06 -0.44 6.91
N PHE A 96 23.58 -1.64 6.72
CA PHE A 96 24.72 -1.92 5.86
C PHE A 96 24.31 -2.85 4.70
N LYS A 97 24.90 -2.61 3.53
CA LYS A 97 24.88 -3.50 2.36
C LYS A 97 26.23 -4.20 2.20
N ASN A 98 26.29 -5.25 1.38
CA ASN A 98 27.53 -5.94 0.97
C ASN A 98 28.33 -6.53 2.13
N LEU A 99 27.76 -6.69 3.32
CA LEU A 99 28.40 -7.37 4.43
C LEU A 99 28.17 -8.89 4.41
N VAL A 100 27.29 -9.36 3.54
CA VAL A 100 27.03 -10.79 3.34
C VAL A 100 27.55 -11.18 1.97
N THR A 101 28.34 -12.27 1.95
CA THR A 101 28.87 -12.85 0.71
C THR A 101 28.54 -14.33 0.65
N GLU A 102 28.30 -14.86 -0.54
CA GLU A 102 28.09 -16.29 -0.75
C GLU A 102 29.44 -16.98 -1.06
N GLU A 103 29.88 -17.93 -0.24
CA GLU A 103 31.11 -18.69 -0.47
C GLU A 103 30.91 -19.90 -1.39
N GLY A 104 29.82 -20.61 -1.23
CA GLY A 104 29.47 -21.81 -1.99
C GLY A 104 27.96 -22.01 -2.03
N SER A 105 27.49 -23.13 -2.59
CA SER A 105 26.06 -23.40 -2.73
C SER A 105 25.30 -23.18 -1.42
N LYS A 106 24.54 -22.06 -1.36
CA LYS A 106 23.71 -21.67 -0.20
C LYS A 106 24.46 -21.56 1.14
N THR A 107 25.79 -21.36 1.08
CA THR A 107 26.64 -21.08 2.25
C THR A 107 27.10 -19.63 2.18
N PHE A 108 26.82 -18.88 3.21
CA PHE A 108 27.03 -17.44 3.29
C PHE A 108 27.95 -17.07 4.43
N VAL A 109 28.69 -15.98 4.27
CA VAL A 109 29.48 -15.36 5.33
C VAL A 109 28.99 -13.95 5.53
N ALA A 110 28.54 -13.65 6.73
CA ALA A 110 28.17 -12.33 7.16
C ALA A 110 29.29 -11.70 8.00
N ASN A 111 29.83 -10.57 7.56
CA ASN A 111 30.79 -9.79 8.34
C ASN A 111 30.01 -8.79 9.21
N ILE A 112 29.69 -9.18 10.44
CA ILE A 112 28.85 -8.41 11.34
C ILE A 112 29.65 -7.51 12.28
N PRO A 113 29.27 -6.24 12.49
CA PRO A 113 29.89 -5.35 13.47
C PRO A 113 29.42 -5.73 14.88
N VAL A 114 30.29 -6.43 15.62
CA VAL A 114 29.98 -6.94 16.97
C VAL A 114 30.14 -5.85 18.03
N LEU A 115 31.31 -5.23 18.10
CA LEU A 115 31.58 -4.19 19.08
C LEU A 115 31.56 -2.80 18.42
N PRO A 116 30.75 -1.86 18.92
CA PRO A 116 30.86 -0.46 18.54
C PRO A 116 32.03 0.21 19.23
N VAL A 117 32.40 1.39 18.75
CA VAL A 117 33.18 2.32 19.58
C VAL A 117 32.21 3.18 20.39
N ILE A 118 32.40 3.19 21.71
CA ILE A 118 31.65 4.06 22.62
C ILE A 118 32.68 4.79 23.49
N LYS A 119 32.73 6.10 23.39
CA LYS A 119 33.72 6.95 24.09
C LYS A 119 33.40 7.13 25.58
N LYS A 120 32.83 6.11 26.23
CA LYS A 120 32.46 6.11 27.66
C LYS A 120 32.54 4.67 28.20
N THR A 121 32.70 4.56 29.51
CA THR A 121 32.75 3.24 30.17
C THR A 121 31.38 2.54 30.06
N VAL A 122 31.40 1.31 29.61
CA VAL A 122 30.20 0.46 29.44
C VAL A 122 30.19 -0.58 30.55
N THR A 123 29.18 -0.51 31.43
CA THR A 123 29.00 -1.46 32.54
C THR A 123 28.50 -2.82 32.07
N SER A 124 27.64 -2.82 31.07
CA SER A 124 27.18 -4.04 30.46
C SER A 124 26.98 -3.86 28.96
N PHE A 125 27.47 -4.80 28.23
CA PHE A 125 27.29 -4.92 26.78
C PHE A 125 26.62 -6.27 26.48
N TYR A 126 25.53 -6.23 25.76
CA TYR A 126 24.84 -7.42 25.29
C TYR A 126 24.58 -7.30 23.80
N MET A 127 24.94 -8.34 23.03
CA MET A 127 24.71 -8.39 21.58
C MET A 127 24.02 -9.69 21.20
N VAL A 128 23.01 -9.57 20.34
CA VAL A 128 22.35 -10.70 19.66
C VAL A 128 22.44 -10.49 18.16
N ALA A 129 22.94 -11.49 17.44
CA ALA A 129 22.90 -11.54 15.97
C ALA A 129 21.90 -12.59 15.52
N ARG A 130 20.90 -12.16 14.75
CA ARG A 130 19.87 -13.02 14.14
C ARG A 130 20.13 -13.20 12.66
N PHE A 131 19.83 -14.39 12.16
CA PHE A 131 19.97 -14.76 10.76
C PHE A 131 18.61 -15.11 10.16
N PRO A 132 18.47 -15.13 8.83
CA PRO A 132 17.22 -15.50 8.18
C PRO A 132 16.68 -16.83 8.68
N ASN A 133 15.36 -16.95 8.82
CA ASN A 133 14.71 -18.15 9.36
C ASN A 133 15.17 -19.42 8.65
N GLY A 134 15.42 -20.47 9.44
CA GLY A 134 15.92 -21.75 8.94
C GLY A 134 17.44 -21.78 8.66
N SER A 135 18.19 -20.75 9.05
CA SER A 135 19.64 -20.73 8.92
C SER A 135 20.32 -21.69 9.88
N LYS A 136 21.29 -22.45 9.37
CA LYS A 136 22.23 -23.23 10.18
C LYS A 136 23.50 -22.41 10.37
N VAL A 137 23.69 -21.87 11.58
CA VAL A 137 24.76 -20.92 11.90
C VAL A 137 25.96 -21.66 12.49
N GLU A 138 27.15 -21.40 11.95
CA GLU A 138 28.41 -21.85 12.52
C GLU A 138 28.93 -20.79 13.48
N LEU A 139 29.15 -21.16 14.73
CA LEU A 139 29.63 -20.25 15.77
C LEU A 139 31.09 -19.87 15.54
N PRO A 140 31.44 -18.58 15.44
CA PRO A 140 32.80 -18.14 15.33
C PRO A 140 33.53 -18.37 16.66
N LYS A 141 34.75 -18.89 16.59
CA LYS A 141 35.63 -18.99 17.77
C LYS A 141 36.42 -17.70 17.94
N ARG A 142 36.12 -16.92 18.97
CA ARG A 142 36.84 -15.69 19.28
C ARG A 142 37.15 -15.60 20.78
N PRO A 143 38.41 -15.35 21.16
CA PRO A 143 38.78 -15.11 22.55
C PRO A 143 38.06 -13.88 23.15
N GLY A 144 37.69 -13.96 24.41
CA GLY A 144 37.07 -12.83 25.14
C GLY A 144 35.57 -12.71 25.02
N PHE A 145 34.91 -13.54 24.22
CA PHE A 145 33.47 -13.56 24.08
C PHE A 145 32.90 -14.96 24.16
N ASN A 146 31.77 -15.09 24.83
CA ASN A 146 31.01 -16.34 24.84
C ASN A 146 30.00 -16.27 23.70
N TYR A 147 30.10 -17.16 22.72
CA TYR A 147 29.13 -17.26 21.64
C TYR A 147 28.24 -18.47 21.89
N THR A 148 26.96 -18.24 21.90
CA THR A 148 25.98 -19.30 22.06
C THR A 148 24.92 -19.15 20.97
N ALA A 149 24.51 -20.26 20.35
CA ALA A 149 23.36 -20.26 19.47
C ALA A 149 22.10 -20.19 20.32
N ALA A 150 21.35 -19.13 20.18
CA ALA A 150 20.06 -18.95 20.85
C ALA A 150 18.97 -18.95 19.78
N MET A 151 18.17 -20.01 19.70
CA MET A 151 17.10 -20.26 18.74
C MET A 151 17.50 -20.00 17.28
N ASP A 152 17.51 -18.77 16.78
CA ASP A 152 17.91 -18.42 15.41
C ASP A 152 19.04 -17.39 15.37
N GLY A 153 19.89 -17.33 16.40
CA GLY A 153 20.92 -16.31 16.53
C GLY A 153 22.15 -16.69 17.32
N VAL A 154 23.11 -15.79 17.29
CA VAL A 154 24.36 -15.85 18.07
C VAL A 154 24.33 -14.71 19.05
N PHE A 155 24.69 -14.93 20.30
CA PHE A 155 24.80 -13.86 21.29
C PHE A 155 26.19 -13.80 21.94
N THR A 156 26.55 -12.61 22.43
CA THR A 156 27.70 -12.36 23.27
C THR A 156 27.36 -11.37 24.37
N GLU A 157 27.97 -11.52 25.52
CA GLU A 157 27.84 -10.66 26.68
C GLU A 157 29.22 -10.28 27.20
N ALA A 158 29.40 -9.04 27.63
CA ALA A 158 30.60 -8.54 28.27
C ALA A 158 30.22 -7.53 29.36
N LYS A 159 31.03 -7.47 30.45
CA LYS A 159 30.83 -6.52 31.55
C LYS A 159 32.10 -5.70 31.75
N ASP A 160 31.90 -4.46 32.19
CA ASP A 160 32.96 -3.49 32.52
C ASP A 160 34.02 -3.41 31.40
N ILE A 161 33.58 -3.17 30.18
CA ILE A 161 34.41 -3.18 28.98
C ILE A 161 34.56 -1.75 28.41
N ASP A 162 35.80 -1.44 28.03
CA ASP A 162 36.08 -0.24 27.24
C ASP A 162 35.90 -0.53 25.75
N LEU A 163 34.86 0.01 25.17
CA LEU A 163 34.54 -0.14 23.75
C LEU A 163 35.27 0.92 22.92
N LEU A 164 36.60 0.86 22.86
CA LEU A 164 37.45 1.85 22.16
C LEU A 164 37.85 1.39 20.74
N THR A 165 37.68 0.11 20.42
CA THR A 165 38.06 -0.45 19.13
C THR A 165 36.89 -1.18 18.49
N PRO A 166 36.48 -0.78 17.28
CA PRO A 166 35.39 -1.46 16.59
C PRO A 166 35.83 -2.87 16.23
N THR A 167 34.90 -3.79 16.30
CA THR A 167 35.20 -5.18 16.01
C THR A 167 34.14 -5.80 15.13
N ASN A 168 34.58 -6.32 14.01
CA ASN A 168 33.76 -7.09 13.10
C ASN A 168 34.07 -8.59 13.27
N VAL A 169 33.07 -9.43 13.09
CA VAL A 169 33.21 -10.90 13.15
C VAL A 169 32.51 -11.51 11.93
N SER A 170 33.26 -12.40 11.27
CA SER A 170 32.70 -13.18 10.18
C SER A 170 31.97 -14.41 10.74
N VAL A 171 30.67 -14.48 10.47
CA VAL A 171 29.81 -15.60 10.86
C VAL A 171 29.33 -16.32 9.61
N ARG A 172 29.63 -17.64 9.56
CA ARG A 172 29.18 -18.50 8.46
C ARG A 172 27.79 -19.05 8.78
N PHE A 173 26.91 -19.05 7.80
CA PHE A 173 25.60 -19.69 7.91
C PHE A 173 25.19 -20.34 6.59
N LYS A 174 24.36 -21.36 6.68
CA LYS A 174 23.77 -22.03 5.52
C LYS A 174 22.26 -21.84 5.52
N ASN A 175 21.70 -21.41 4.38
CA ASN A 175 20.26 -21.22 4.21
C ASN A 175 19.87 -21.44 2.75
N ASP A 176 18.96 -22.37 2.50
CA ASP A 176 18.54 -22.76 1.14
C ASP A 176 17.65 -21.72 0.46
N TYR A 177 16.99 -20.87 1.23
CA TYR A 177 16.02 -19.87 0.74
C TYR A 177 16.57 -18.45 0.70
N PHE A 178 17.71 -18.20 1.32
CA PHE A 178 18.34 -16.90 1.35
C PHE A 178 19.01 -16.57 0.01
N SER A 179 18.92 -15.30 -0.40
CA SER A 179 19.55 -14.79 -1.62
C SER A 179 20.04 -13.37 -1.39
N ILE A 180 21.18 -13.03 -1.99
CA ILE A 180 21.73 -11.67 -1.92
C ILE A 180 21.21 -10.89 -3.13
N LEU A 181 20.27 -9.98 -2.90
CA LEU A 181 19.60 -9.21 -3.91
C LEU A 181 19.88 -7.71 -3.76
N PHE A 182 19.96 -7.03 -4.88
CA PHE A 182 20.07 -5.58 -4.94
C PHE A 182 19.11 -5.03 -6.01
N VAL A 183 18.29 -4.06 -5.66
CA VAL A 183 17.44 -3.37 -6.63
C VAL A 183 18.22 -2.22 -7.24
N GLU A 184 18.69 -2.37 -8.47
CA GLU A 184 19.41 -1.29 -9.16
C GLU A 184 18.51 -0.08 -9.39
N LYS A 185 17.27 -0.36 -9.83
CA LYS A 185 16.27 0.67 -10.11
C LYS A 185 14.89 0.18 -9.68
N ALA A 186 14.20 1.02 -8.95
CA ALA A 186 12.76 0.92 -8.72
C ALA A 186 12.07 2.15 -9.31
N GLU A 187 11.04 1.95 -10.11
CA GLU A 187 10.19 3.03 -10.59
C GLU A 187 8.76 2.72 -10.20
N VAL A 188 8.22 3.56 -9.32
CA VAL A 188 6.90 3.38 -8.71
C VAL A 188 5.99 4.48 -9.20
N THR A 189 4.93 4.10 -9.86
CA THR A 189 3.88 5.03 -10.27
C THR A 189 2.65 4.81 -9.40
N VAL A 190 2.20 5.85 -8.74
CA VAL A 190 1.01 5.85 -7.90
C VAL A 190 -0.02 6.77 -8.54
N SER A 191 -1.08 6.20 -9.08
CA SER A 191 -2.21 6.97 -9.61
C SER A 191 -3.25 7.17 -8.51
N VAL A 192 -3.53 8.43 -8.22
CA VAL A 192 -4.52 8.85 -7.22
C VAL A 192 -5.87 8.99 -7.92
N GLY A 193 -6.87 8.21 -7.51
CA GLY A 193 -8.21 8.21 -8.11
C GLY A 193 -9.22 7.68 -7.10
N ASN A 194 -10.29 7.04 -7.53
CA ASN A 194 -11.25 6.37 -6.65
C ASN A 194 -10.63 5.20 -5.86
N GLN A 195 -9.54 4.64 -6.38
CA GLN A 195 -8.66 3.67 -5.73
C GLN A 195 -7.22 4.08 -6.06
N LYS A 196 -6.31 3.77 -5.16
CA LYS A 196 -4.88 3.99 -5.37
C LYS A 196 -4.32 2.83 -6.19
N GLU A 197 -4.04 3.08 -7.46
CA GLU A 197 -3.39 2.13 -8.34
C GLU A 197 -1.87 2.33 -8.28
N VAL A 198 -1.14 1.25 -8.02
CA VAL A 198 0.32 1.25 -7.92
C VAL A 198 0.89 0.34 -8.98
N SER A 199 1.76 0.90 -9.82
CA SER A 199 2.60 0.16 -10.76
C SER A 199 4.05 0.24 -10.29
N PHE A 200 4.64 -0.90 -9.95
CA PHE A 200 5.95 -1.01 -9.34
C PHE A 200 6.91 -1.76 -10.27
N TYR A 201 7.69 -1.03 -11.05
CA TYR A 201 8.77 -1.59 -11.86
C TYR A 201 10.01 -1.82 -11.00
N LEU A 202 10.59 -3.01 -11.11
CA LEU A 202 11.79 -3.44 -10.40
C LEU A 202 12.83 -3.95 -11.41
N LYS A 203 14.08 -3.49 -11.25
CA LYS A 203 15.26 -4.07 -11.87
C LYS A 203 16.18 -4.59 -10.78
N ILE A 204 16.22 -5.92 -10.63
CA ILE A 204 16.85 -6.63 -9.54
C ILE A 204 18.11 -7.34 -10.04
N ALA A 205 19.22 -7.17 -9.36
CA ALA A 205 20.47 -7.89 -9.57
C ALA A 205 20.63 -9.00 -8.52
N ASN A 206 21.05 -10.18 -8.94
CA ASN A 206 21.49 -11.26 -8.06
C ASN A 206 22.98 -11.07 -7.73
N HIS A 207 23.29 -10.63 -6.52
CA HIS A 207 24.67 -10.49 -6.05
C HIS A 207 25.23 -11.77 -5.39
N GLY A 208 24.40 -12.82 -5.25
CA GLY A 208 24.85 -14.15 -4.85
C GLY A 208 25.59 -14.88 -5.96
N LYS A 209 26.10 -16.08 -5.66
CA LYS A 209 26.71 -17.00 -6.64
C LYS A 209 25.70 -18.01 -7.15
N SER A 210 24.74 -18.41 -6.31
CA SER A 210 23.67 -19.33 -6.67
C SER A 210 22.64 -18.67 -7.56
N SER A 211 22.12 -19.42 -8.52
CA SER A 211 21.03 -18.96 -9.37
C SER A 211 19.71 -18.89 -8.58
N ILE A 212 18.86 -17.96 -8.96
CA ILE A 212 17.52 -17.79 -8.42
C ILE A 212 16.48 -17.90 -9.55
N ASN A 213 15.35 -18.52 -9.27
CA ASN A 213 14.22 -18.66 -10.19
C ASN A 213 12.91 -18.14 -9.61
N GLU A 214 12.92 -17.70 -8.37
CA GLU A 214 11.77 -17.14 -7.67
C GLU A 214 12.22 -15.94 -6.83
N ILE A 215 11.45 -14.86 -6.90
CA ILE A 215 11.65 -13.64 -6.10
C ILE A 215 10.42 -13.47 -5.21
N LYS A 216 10.66 -13.34 -3.91
CA LYS A 216 9.64 -13.14 -2.89
C LYS A 216 9.48 -11.65 -2.61
N LEU A 217 8.25 -11.15 -2.77
CA LEU A 217 7.87 -9.78 -2.53
C LEU A 217 6.84 -9.71 -1.39
N LEU A 218 6.83 -8.61 -0.67
CA LEU A 218 5.83 -8.32 0.36
C LEU A 218 4.92 -7.21 -0.14
N LEU A 219 3.67 -7.54 -0.44
CA LEU A 219 2.67 -6.54 -0.80
C LEU A 219 2.12 -5.84 0.45
N PRO A 220 1.63 -4.60 0.33
CA PRO A 220 0.94 -3.94 1.42
C PRO A 220 -0.28 -4.76 1.90
N LYS A 221 -0.58 -4.65 3.18
CA LYS A 221 -1.77 -5.29 3.75
C LYS A 221 -3.02 -4.74 3.05
N TYR A 222 -3.90 -5.63 2.63
CA TYR A 222 -5.12 -5.34 1.85
C TYR A 222 -4.89 -4.94 0.39
N ALA A 223 -3.67 -5.04 -0.13
CA ALA A 223 -3.44 -4.85 -1.56
C ALA A 223 -4.15 -5.95 -2.38
N THR A 224 -4.75 -5.54 -3.48
CA THR A 224 -5.32 -6.45 -4.48
C THR A 224 -4.40 -6.51 -5.67
N LEU A 225 -3.73 -7.65 -5.87
CA LEU A 225 -2.83 -7.86 -7.00
C LEU A 225 -3.61 -7.84 -8.32
N LEU A 226 -3.19 -7.03 -9.26
CA LEU A 226 -3.77 -6.95 -10.61
C LEU A 226 -2.97 -7.80 -11.60
N ASN A 227 -1.65 -7.59 -11.66
CA ASN A 227 -0.81 -8.21 -12.67
C ASN A 227 0.65 -8.26 -12.24
N VAL A 228 1.39 -9.23 -12.79
CA VAL A 228 2.85 -9.30 -12.73
C VAL A 228 3.36 -9.59 -14.13
N LYS A 229 4.16 -8.70 -14.71
CA LYS A 229 4.61 -8.79 -16.09
C LYS A 229 6.06 -8.34 -16.26
N ASP A 230 6.74 -8.93 -17.22
CA ASP A 230 8.02 -8.44 -17.76
C ASP A 230 7.82 -7.86 -19.16
N SER A 231 8.91 -7.57 -19.88
CA SER A 231 8.87 -7.07 -21.27
C SER A 231 8.28 -8.07 -22.27
N LEU A 232 8.19 -9.34 -21.92
CA LEU A 232 7.68 -10.43 -22.77
C LEU A 232 6.24 -10.83 -22.43
N GLY A 233 5.65 -10.27 -21.38
CA GLY A 233 4.27 -10.53 -20.98
C GLY A 233 4.14 -11.00 -19.51
N THR A 234 3.00 -11.58 -19.16
CA THR A 234 2.69 -12.00 -17.79
C THR A 234 3.64 -13.09 -17.30
N LEU A 235 4.10 -12.96 -16.07
CA LEU A 235 4.92 -13.94 -15.35
C LEU A 235 4.02 -14.88 -14.54
N SER A 236 4.53 -16.10 -14.29
CA SER A 236 3.92 -17.01 -13.33
C SER A 236 4.19 -16.51 -11.91
N TYR A 237 3.16 -16.49 -11.09
CA TYR A 237 3.28 -16.08 -9.69
C TYR A 237 2.33 -16.86 -8.79
N SER A 238 2.62 -16.86 -7.50
CA SER A 238 1.68 -17.28 -6.45
C SER A 238 1.56 -16.17 -5.40
N TYR A 239 0.34 -15.85 -5.00
CA TYR A 239 0.08 -14.83 -4.01
C TYR A 239 -0.70 -15.42 -2.81
N THR A 240 -0.14 -15.25 -1.62
CA THR A 240 -0.75 -15.69 -0.35
C THR A 240 -1.21 -14.44 0.40
N GLN A 241 -2.51 -14.19 0.35
CA GLN A 241 -3.11 -12.97 0.92
C GLN A 241 -2.96 -12.89 2.45
N GLU A 242 -2.98 -14.02 3.15
CA GLU A 242 -2.85 -14.06 4.63
C GLU A 242 -1.53 -13.46 5.11
N ASN A 243 -0.44 -13.72 4.40
CA ASN A 243 0.91 -13.26 4.74
C ASN A 243 1.37 -12.10 3.84
N CYS A 244 0.52 -11.64 2.92
CA CYS A 244 0.86 -10.61 1.93
C CYS A 244 2.09 -10.95 1.08
N VAL A 245 2.41 -12.25 0.90
CA VAL A 245 3.58 -12.72 0.19
C VAL A 245 3.23 -13.03 -1.27
N LEU A 246 3.90 -12.35 -2.18
CA LEU A 246 3.88 -12.61 -3.61
C LEU A 246 5.20 -13.27 -4.01
N LYS A 247 5.15 -14.46 -4.58
CA LYS A 247 6.29 -15.16 -5.16
C LYS A 247 6.20 -15.07 -6.67
N VAL A 248 7.15 -14.43 -7.27
CA VAL A 248 7.25 -14.24 -8.72
C VAL A 248 8.27 -15.20 -9.28
N LYS A 249 7.84 -16.08 -10.17
CA LYS A 249 8.74 -16.99 -10.88
C LYS A 249 9.33 -16.28 -12.09
N THR A 250 10.67 -16.19 -12.13
CA THR A 250 11.39 -15.61 -13.28
C THR A 250 11.30 -16.53 -14.51
N ARG A 251 11.35 -15.99 -15.74
CA ARG A 251 11.27 -16.82 -16.96
C ARG A 251 12.42 -17.78 -17.13
N TRP A 252 13.58 -17.38 -16.65
CA TRP A 252 14.81 -18.17 -16.63
C TRP A 252 15.50 -18.00 -15.29
N GLU A 253 16.41 -18.89 -15.00
CA GLU A 253 17.27 -18.76 -13.83
C GLU A 253 18.14 -17.52 -13.94
N VAL A 254 18.15 -16.71 -12.90
CA VAL A 254 18.98 -15.50 -12.78
C VAL A 254 20.26 -15.90 -12.06
N LYS A 255 21.34 -16.06 -12.78
CA LYS A 255 22.65 -16.45 -12.23
C LYS A 255 23.28 -15.31 -11.43
N GLY A 256 24.34 -15.64 -10.67
CA GLY A 256 25.13 -14.62 -10.00
C GLY A 256 25.65 -13.55 -10.94
N GLY A 257 25.43 -12.28 -10.60
CA GLY A 257 25.75 -11.12 -11.44
C GLY A 257 24.73 -10.77 -12.52
N GLU A 258 23.75 -11.64 -12.80
CA GLU A 258 22.70 -11.36 -13.77
C GLU A 258 21.57 -10.54 -13.14
N LYS A 259 20.74 -9.97 -14.02
CA LYS A 259 19.66 -9.05 -13.67
C LYS A 259 18.34 -9.51 -14.26
N VAL A 260 17.28 -9.22 -13.57
CA VAL A 260 15.91 -9.42 -14.03
C VAL A 260 15.10 -8.15 -13.81
N SER A 261 14.15 -7.87 -14.69
CA SER A 261 13.23 -6.76 -14.51
C SER A 261 11.79 -7.19 -14.77
N PHE A 262 10.88 -6.69 -13.93
CA PHE A 262 9.45 -6.91 -14.09
C PHE A 262 8.66 -5.81 -13.36
N THR A 263 7.37 -5.75 -13.66
CA THR A 263 6.42 -4.80 -13.06
C THR A 263 5.37 -5.57 -12.27
N VAL A 264 5.06 -5.08 -11.09
CA VAL A 264 3.95 -5.55 -10.24
C VAL A 264 2.90 -4.45 -10.20
N GLU A 265 1.68 -4.78 -10.56
CA GLU A 265 0.55 -3.86 -10.56
C GLU A 265 -0.47 -4.31 -9.49
N TYR A 266 -0.86 -3.39 -8.61
CA TYR A 266 -1.80 -3.69 -7.54
C TYR A 266 -2.62 -2.46 -7.13
N LEU A 267 -3.76 -2.72 -6.51
CA LEU A 267 -4.61 -1.69 -5.90
C LEU A 267 -4.39 -1.67 -4.40
N GLU A 268 -4.28 -0.48 -3.83
CA GLU A 268 -4.36 -0.27 -2.39
C GLU A 268 -5.69 0.41 -2.03
N PRO A 269 -6.30 0.04 -0.88
CA PRO A 269 -7.40 0.80 -0.36
C PRO A 269 -6.95 2.23 -0.05
N TYR A 270 -7.84 3.18 -0.23
CA TYR A 270 -7.55 4.59 0.00
C TYR A 270 -7.08 4.82 1.43
N ALA A 271 -5.92 5.45 1.61
CA ALA A 271 -5.55 6.05 2.88
C ALA A 271 -6.36 7.34 3.06
N GLN A 272 -6.87 7.59 4.26
CA GLN A 272 -7.72 8.73 4.58
C GLN A 272 -7.14 10.04 4.04
N GLU A 273 -7.87 10.71 3.16
CA GLU A 273 -7.62 12.09 2.82
C GLU A 273 -8.05 12.97 4.02
N LEU A 274 -7.12 13.73 4.56
CA LEU A 274 -7.43 14.82 5.49
C LEU A 274 -7.56 16.11 4.66
N GLY A 275 -8.77 16.41 4.21
CA GLY A 275 -9.02 17.60 3.40
C GLY A 275 -8.37 17.51 2.00
N ASN A 276 -7.60 18.53 1.62
CA ASN A 276 -6.92 18.63 0.33
C ASN A 276 -5.46 18.13 0.37
N THR A 277 -5.13 17.27 1.32
CA THR A 277 -3.78 16.73 1.50
C THR A 277 -3.86 15.22 1.62
N PHE A 278 -3.06 14.50 0.83
CA PHE A 278 -2.88 13.08 1.05
C PHE A 278 -1.44 12.77 1.46
N THR A 279 -1.30 11.73 2.27
CA THR A 279 -0.02 11.26 2.75
C THR A 279 0.30 9.91 2.13
N LEU A 280 1.53 9.77 1.69
CA LEU A 280 2.04 8.56 1.05
C LEU A 280 3.36 8.15 1.70
N ASN A 281 3.46 6.90 2.11
CA ASN A 281 4.75 6.30 2.43
C ASN A 281 5.39 5.79 1.13
N TYR A 282 6.74 5.82 1.04
CA TYR A 282 7.43 5.21 -0.09
C TYR A 282 7.08 3.72 -0.17
N PRO A 283 6.38 3.23 -1.21
CA PRO A 283 6.10 1.82 -1.35
C PRO A 283 7.40 1.01 -1.43
N SER A 284 7.46 -0.13 -0.79
CA SER A 284 8.59 -1.05 -0.88
C SER A 284 8.08 -2.48 -0.87
N LEU A 285 8.48 -3.26 -1.85
CA LEU A 285 8.07 -4.67 -2.00
C LEU A 285 9.15 -5.65 -1.57
N LEU A 286 10.39 -5.18 -1.39
CA LEU A 286 11.56 -5.99 -1.02
C LEU A 286 12.31 -5.33 0.14
N ASP A 287 12.77 -6.13 1.09
CA ASP A 287 13.66 -5.67 2.15
C ASP A 287 15.13 -5.77 1.70
N VAL A 288 15.49 -4.92 0.75
CA VAL A 288 16.83 -4.85 0.16
C VAL A 288 17.24 -3.38 -0.02
N ALA A 289 18.49 -3.16 -0.40
CA ALA A 289 18.93 -1.82 -0.80
C ALA A 289 18.48 -1.51 -2.24
N TYR A 290 18.01 -0.29 -2.42
CA TYR A 290 17.64 0.29 -3.72
C TYR A 290 18.69 1.31 -4.12
N GLY A 291 19.30 1.14 -5.31
CA GLY A 291 20.29 2.07 -5.86
C GLY A 291 19.65 3.37 -6.30
N GLU A 292 18.64 3.27 -7.16
CA GLU A 292 17.82 4.40 -7.60
C GLU A 292 16.35 4.08 -7.37
N TYR A 293 15.65 4.97 -6.72
CA TYR A 293 14.22 4.86 -6.43
C TYR A 293 13.51 6.10 -6.96
N ILE A 294 12.65 5.90 -7.96
CA ILE A 294 11.86 6.96 -8.60
C ILE A 294 10.40 6.74 -8.22
N LEU A 295 9.81 7.70 -7.54
CA LEU A 295 8.38 7.70 -7.23
C LEU A 295 7.68 8.76 -8.06
N LYS A 296 6.73 8.34 -8.86
CA LYS A 296 5.84 9.20 -9.65
C LYS A 296 4.43 9.16 -9.06
N VAL A 297 3.92 10.29 -8.65
CA VAL A 297 2.55 10.43 -8.18
C VAL A 297 1.74 11.15 -9.24
N ILE A 298 0.69 10.51 -9.71
CA ILE A 298 -0.18 11.02 -10.77
C ILE A 298 -1.47 11.51 -10.15
N LEU A 299 -1.70 12.82 -10.23
CA LEU A 299 -2.97 13.45 -9.88
C LEU A 299 -3.86 13.50 -11.12
N PRO A 300 -5.13 13.07 -11.01
CA PRO A 300 -6.05 13.08 -12.15
C PRO A 300 -6.39 14.51 -12.61
N PRO A 301 -6.96 14.67 -13.82
CA PRO A 301 -7.44 15.96 -14.29
C PRO A 301 -8.40 16.62 -13.31
N GLY A 302 -8.26 17.93 -13.10
CA GLY A 302 -9.07 18.68 -12.14
C GLY A 302 -8.44 18.80 -10.75
N TYR A 303 -7.24 18.25 -10.55
CA TYR A 303 -6.45 18.46 -9.35
C TYR A 303 -5.19 19.26 -9.67
N GLU A 304 -4.96 20.33 -8.94
CA GLU A 304 -3.74 21.15 -9.07
C GLU A 304 -2.85 20.94 -7.87
N PHE A 305 -1.61 20.57 -8.15
CA PHE A 305 -0.55 20.47 -7.15
C PHE A 305 -0.27 21.86 -6.55
N ARG A 306 -0.17 21.97 -5.24
CA ARG A 306 0.23 23.19 -4.52
C ARG A 306 1.61 23.08 -3.94
N GLU A 307 1.78 22.11 -3.07
CA GLU A 307 3.04 21.93 -2.33
C GLU A 307 3.17 20.47 -1.88
N SER A 308 4.37 20.07 -1.57
CA SER A 308 4.64 18.80 -0.92
C SER A 308 5.80 18.88 0.06
N SER A 309 5.83 17.96 0.98
CA SER A 309 6.97 17.73 1.87
C SER A 309 7.32 16.23 1.83
N PRO A 310 8.56 15.89 1.39
CA PRO A 310 9.61 16.75 0.86
C PRO A 310 9.26 17.40 -0.47
N GLU A 311 10.06 18.38 -0.88
CA GLU A 311 9.96 19.03 -2.18
C GLU A 311 10.21 18.01 -3.32
N PRO A 312 9.43 18.01 -4.42
CA PRO A 312 9.64 17.09 -5.53
C PRO A 312 10.82 17.55 -6.39
N GLU A 313 11.49 16.60 -7.04
CA GLU A 313 12.51 16.90 -8.06
C GLU A 313 11.91 17.57 -9.30
N GLU A 314 10.69 17.16 -9.66
CA GLU A 314 10.00 17.65 -10.84
C GLU A 314 8.50 17.51 -10.68
N PHE A 315 7.75 18.45 -11.25
CA PHE A 315 6.32 18.25 -11.50
C PHE A 315 5.97 18.74 -12.92
N VAL A 316 5.17 17.95 -13.62
CA VAL A 316 4.76 18.21 -14.99
C VAL A 316 3.25 18.09 -15.10
N LYS A 317 2.61 19.10 -15.68
CA LYS A 317 1.19 19.03 -16.05
C LYS A 317 1.09 18.83 -17.56
N ASP A 318 0.45 17.75 -17.96
CA ASP A 318 0.24 17.44 -19.37
C ASP A 318 -0.95 18.21 -19.99
N GLN A 319 -1.17 18.04 -21.30
CA GLN A 319 -2.27 18.69 -22.01
C GLN A 319 -3.66 18.18 -21.59
N SER A 320 -3.73 16.99 -21.01
CA SER A 320 -4.97 16.40 -20.47
C SER A 320 -5.36 16.99 -19.12
N GLY A 321 -4.46 17.77 -18.50
CA GLY A 321 -4.62 18.32 -17.16
C GLY A 321 -4.20 17.38 -16.05
N THR A 322 -3.59 16.22 -16.38
CA THR A 322 -3.00 15.29 -15.45
C THR A 322 -1.68 15.86 -14.93
N THR A 323 -1.45 15.83 -13.63
CA THR A 323 -0.19 16.30 -13.03
C THR A 323 0.62 15.11 -12.54
N THR A 324 1.86 14.99 -13.00
CA THR A 324 2.83 14.01 -12.54
C THR A 324 3.86 14.69 -11.65
N ILE A 325 4.02 14.20 -10.42
CA ILE A 325 4.96 14.69 -9.41
C ILE A 325 6.02 13.61 -9.23
N THR A 326 7.29 13.95 -9.40
CA THR A 326 8.41 13.00 -9.38
C THR A 326 9.34 13.25 -8.20
N TYR A 327 9.61 12.20 -7.44
CA TYR A 327 10.60 12.16 -6.37
C TYR A 327 11.68 11.15 -6.72
N ILE A 328 12.95 11.53 -6.58
CA ILE A 328 14.09 10.66 -6.83
C ILE A 328 14.90 10.52 -5.55
N SER A 329 15.12 9.29 -5.14
CA SER A 329 15.93 8.97 -3.97
C SER A 329 17.01 7.96 -4.32
N ARG A 330 18.18 8.11 -3.74
CA ARG A 330 19.31 7.18 -3.92
C ARG A 330 19.60 6.47 -2.61
N SER A 331 20.05 5.22 -2.69
CA SER A 331 20.41 4.42 -1.51
C SER A 331 19.29 4.31 -0.47
N VAL A 332 18.10 3.95 -0.93
CA VAL A 332 16.91 3.77 -0.07
C VAL A 332 16.86 2.34 0.47
N VAL A 333 16.36 2.17 1.67
CA VAL A 333 16.02 0.87 2.27
C VAL A 333 14.58 0.87 2.79
N SER A 334 13.96 -0.31 2.78
CA SER A 334 12.51 -0.43 3.02
C SER A 334 12.06 -0.01 4.41
N LEU A 335 12.91 -0.16 5.42
CA LEU A 335 12.57 0.07 6.84
C LEU A 335 13.12 1.38 7.41
N GLN A 336 13.69 2.26 6.60
CA GLN A 336 13.93 3.62 7.07
C GLN A 336 12.61 4.22 7.57
N PRO A 337 12.57 4.88 8.78
CA PRO A 337 11.43 5.71 9.14
C PRO A 337 11.33 6.78 8.07
N LYS A 338 10.32 6.62 7.27
CA LYS A 338 10.17 7.40 6.06
C LYS A 338 9.64 8.74 6.44
N SER A 339 10.28 9.75 5.89
CA SER A 339 9.58 10.97 5.62
C SER A 339 8.33 10.61 4.82
N THR A 340 7.19 10.67 5.47
CA THR A 340 5.89 10.60 4.83
C THR A 340 5.84 11.71 3.79
N ILE A 341 5.59 11.36 2.55
CA ILE A 341 5.35 12.38 1.52
C ILE A 341 3.95 12.91 1.76
N SER A 342 3.87 14.20 2.03
CA SER A 342 2.60 14.91 2.15
C SER A 342 2.42 15.76 0.91
N ILE A 343 1.35 15.56 0.16
CA ILE A 343 1.05 16.29 -1.07
C ILE A 343 -0.25 17.04 -0.88
N SER A 344 -0.15 18.38 -0.95
CA SER A 344 -1.31 19.27 -0.94
C SER A 344 -1.73 19.59 -2.37
N TYR A 345 -3.02 19.46 -2.63
CA TYR A 345 -3.62 19.75 -3.93
C TYR A 345 -4.92 20.52 -3.76
N VAL A 346 -5.37 21.15 -4.82
CA VAL A 346 -6.67 21.81 -4.89
C VAL A 346 -7.45 21.23 -6.04
N ALA A 347 -8.69 20.86 -5.77
CA ALA A 347 -9.62 20.57 -6.84
C ALA A 347 -9.81 21.86 -7.64
N SER A 348 -9.18 21.97 -8.79
CA SER A 348 -9.44 23.07 -9.70
C SER A 348 -10.76 22.75 -10.42
N MET A 349 -11.77 23.56 -10.19
CA MET A 349 -12.90 23.54 -11.09
C MET A 349 -12.39 23.97 -12.47
N ASN A 350 -12.13 23.00 -13.31
CA ASN A 350 -11.75 23.27 -14.70
C ASN A 350 -12.99 23.84 -15.40
N PHE A 351 -13.14 25.16 -15.31
CA PHE A 351 -14.29 25.91 -15.87
C PHE A 351 -14.52 25.52 -17.33
N VAL A 352 -13.46 25.09 -18.03
CA VAL A 352 -13.53 24.63 -19.42
C VAL A 352 -14.34 23.33 -19.57
N GLN A 353 -14.30 22.42 -18.60
CA GLN A 353 -15.13 21.20 -18.63
C GLN A 353 -16.60 21.48 -18.37
N TYR A 354 -16.90 22.59 -17.68
CA TYR A 354 -18.28 23.03 -17.42
C TYR A 354 -18.81 24.02 -18.48
N LEU A 355 -17.92 24.51 -19.36
CA LEU A 355 -18.34 25.39 -20.47
C LEU A 355 -19.48 24.78 -21.31
N PRO A 356 -19.48 23.51 -21.73
CA PRO A 356 -20.61 22.90 -22.43
C PRO A 356 -21.89 22.89 -21.59
N TYR A 357 -21.75 22.60 -20.28
CA TYR A 357 -22.89 22.57 -19.35
C TYR A 357 -23.37 23.98 -19.02
N LEU A 358 -22.49 24.98 -18.93
CA LEU A 358 -22.82 26.39 -18.80
C LEU A 358 -23.51 26.89 -20.06
N TRP A 359 -23.06 26.48 -21.25
CA TRP A 359 -23.76 26.77 -22.51
C TRP A 359 -25.13 26.10 -22.56
N ILE A 360 -25.26 24.86 -22.15
CA ILE A 360 -26.55 24.14 -22.06
C ILE A 360 -27.46 24.83 -21.02
N ALA A 361 -26.93 25.22 -19.86
CA ALA A 361 -27.69 25.93 -18.82
C ALA A 361 -28.08 27.32 -19.25
N THR A 362 -27.21 28.09 -19.92
CA THR A 362 -27.54 29.43 -20.43
C THR A 362 -28.51 29.37 -21.62
N PHE A 363 -28.34 28.40 -22.55
CA PHE A 363 -29.32 28.15 -23.61
C PHE A 363 -30.65 27.65 -23.04
N GLY A 364 -30.63 26.77 -22.06
CA GLY A 364 -31.82 26.30 -21.34
C GLY A 364 -32.53 27.42 -20.61
N ALA A 365 -31.82 28.35 -19.95
CA ALA A 365 -32.36 29.50 -19.28
C ALA A 365 -32.92 30.53 -20.30
N LEU A 366 -32.26 30.74 -21.44
CA LEU A 366 -32.76 31.58 -22.54
C LEU A 366 -34.02 30.97 -23.18
N LEU A 367 -34.03 29.66 -23.42
CA LEU A 367 -35.18 28.93 -23.95
C LEU A 367 -36.35 28.96 -22.96
N THR A 368 -36.11 28.78 -21.66
CA THR A 368 -37.14 28.89 -20.62
C THR A 368 -37.65 30.31 -20.47
N THR A 369 -36.80 31.35 -20.60
CA THR A 369 -37.27 32.75 -20.60
C THR A 369 -38.11 33.06 -21.83
N VAL A 370 -37.73 32.57 -23.00
CA VAL A 370 -38.54 32.75 -24.24
C VAL A 370 -39.83 31.94 -24.18
N ILE A 371 -39.80 30.75 -23.62
CA ILE A 371 -41.00 29.90 -23.44
C ILE A 371 -41.90 30.46 -22.35
N THR A 372 -41.37 30.94 -21.21
CA THR A 372 -42.16 31.60 -20.17
C THR A 372 -42.73 32.94 -20.65
N TYR A 373 -42.00 33.70 -21.45
CA TYR A 373 -42.52 34.91 -22.07
C TYR A 373 -43.65 34.63 -23.08
N LYS A 374 -43.59 33.52 -23.85
CA LYS A 374 -44.67 33.06 -24.73
C LYS A 374 -45.81 32.37 -23.99
N LEU A 375 -45.57 31.71 -22.84
CA LEU A 375 -46.58 30.98 -22.06
C LEU A 375 -47.20 31.77 -20.92
N SER A 376 -46.77 33.03 -20.64
CA SER A 376 -47.42 33.91 -19.66
C SER A 376 -48.82 34.38 -20.07
N ARG A 377 -49.32 33.89 -21.20
CA ARG A 377 -50.73 34.02 -21.60
C ARG A 377 -51.47 32.70 -21.27
N LYS A 378 -51.98 32.63 -20.02
CA LYS A 378 -52.90 31.66 -19.39
C LYS A 378 -52.29 30.35 -18.87
N PRO A 379 -52.34 30.09 -17.56
CA PRO A 379 -52.01 28.80 -16.99
C PRO A 379 -53.16 27.83 -17.24
N LYS A 380 -52.96 26.82 -18.08
CA LYS A 380 -53.67 25.54 -17.93
C LYS A 380 -52.76 24.60 -17.14
N VAL A 381 -53.16 24.28 -15.91
CA VAL A 381 -52.59 23.18 -15.15
C VAL A 381 -52.78 21.91 -16.02
N PRO A 382 -51.71 21.20 -16.41
CA PRO A 382 -51.89 19.95 -17.13
C PRO A 382 -52.45 18.91 -16.17
N VAL A 383 -53.70 18.52 -16.41
CA VAL A 383 -54.28 17.32 -15.83
C VAL A 383 -53.48 16.13 -16.39
N PRO A 384 -52.99 15.19 -15.57
CA PRO A 384 -52.26 14.01 -16.05
C PRO A 384 -53.19 13.25 -17.01
N SER A 385 -52.74 13.08 -18.26
CA SER A 385 -53.52 12.32 -19.24
C SER A 385 -53.64 10.88 -18.79
N GLU A 386 -54.73 10.21 -19.09
CA GLU A 386 -54.93 8.79 -18.83
C GLU A 386 -53.78 7.93 -19.36
N GLU A 387 -53.19 8.33 -20.48
CA GLU A 387 -52.02 7.75 -21.12
C GLU A 387 -50.78 7.80 -20.23
N LEU A 388 -50.58 8.86 -19.44
CA LEU A 388 -49.51 9.00 -18.48
C LEU A 388 -49.67 8.02 -17.30
N LYS A 389 -50.88 7.86 -16.81
CA LYS A 389 -51.20 6.91 -15.73
C LYS A 389 -50.96 5.47 -16.17
N GLU A 390 -51.28 5.13 -17.40
CA GLU A 390 -51.08 3.81 -17.98
C GLU A 390 -49.61 3.50 -18.19
N THR A 391 -48.86 4.49 -18.68
CA THR A 391 -47.38 4.38 -18.85
C THR A 391 -46.67 4.17 -17.52
N LEU A 392 -47.08 4.83 -16.45
CA LEU A 392 -46.51 4.68 -15.11
C LEU A 392 -46.93 3.36 -14.44
N LYS A 393 -48.12 2.87 -14.68
CA LYS A 393 -48.52 1.50 -14.24
C LYS A 393 -47.67 0.43 -14.89
N THR A 394 -47.37 0.56 -16.19
CA THR A 394 -46.48 -0.36 -16.91
C THR A 394 -45.07 -0.33 -16.31
N LEU A 395 -44.52 0.87 -16.05
CA LEU A 395 -43.24 1.08 -15.41
C LEU A 395 -43.18 0.40 -14.02
N THR A 396 -44.21 0.61 -13.19
CA THR A 396 -44.28 -0.04 -11.87
C THR A 396 -44.28 -1.57 -11.99
N SER A 397 -45.02 -2.11 -12.99
CA SER A 397 -45.01 -3.56 -13.27
C SER A 397 -43.63 -4.09 -13.68
N ASP A 398 -42.90 -3.36 -14.54
CA ASP A 398 -41.57 -3.72 -14.99
C ASP A 398 -40.57 -3.69 -13.81
N VAL A 399 -40.61 -2.66 -12.95
CA VAL A 399 -39.78 -2.55 -11.74
C VAL A 399 -40.06 -3.71 -10.78
N LEU A 400 -41.32 -4.03 -10.54
CA LEU A 400 -41.71 -5.18 -9.70
C LEU A 400 -41.21 -6.50 -10.30
N GLY A 401 -41.23 -6.62 -11.63
CA GLY A 401 -40.66 -7.76 -12.35
C GLY A 401 -39.16 -7.92 -12.08
N ILE A 402 -38.39 -6.82 -12.22
CA ILE A 402 -36.94 -6.79 -11.93
C ILE A 402 -36.66 -7.21 -10.48
N VAL A 403 -37.36 -6.59 -9.50
CA VAL A 403 -37.17 -6.88 -8.06
C VAL A 403 -37.43 -8.35 -7.76
N ARG A 404 -38.57 -8.90 -8.21
CA ARG A 404 -38.91 -10.33 -8.00
C ARG A 404 -37.90 -11.27 -8.64
N THR A 405 -37.43 -10.94 -9.82
CA THR A 405 -36.42 -11.77 -10.51
C THR A 405 -35.09 -11.72 -9.76
N CYS A 406 -34.66 -10.55 -9.26
CA CYS A 406 -33.46 -10.44 -8.42
C CYS A 406 -33.57 -11.23 -7.11
N GLU A 407 -34.70 -11.16 -6.40
CA GLU A 407 -34.92 -11.92 -5.17
C GLU A 407 -34.93 -13.43 -5.44
N LYS A 408 -35.55 -13.87 -6.53
CA LYS A 408 -35.57 -15.27 -6.96
C LYS A 408 -34.14 -15.73 -7.30
N LEU A 409 -33.39 -14.95 -8.05
CA LEU A 409 -32.00 -15.30 -8.40
C LEU A 409 -31.09 -15.31 -7.17
N ALA A 410 -31.20 -14.31 -6.29
CA ALA A 410 -30.43 -14.25 -5.05
C ALA A 410 -30.73 -15.45 -4.13
N SER A 411 -32.01 -15.86 -4.00
CA SER A 411 -32.40 -17.04 -3.21
C SER A 411 -31.98 -18.36 -3.84
N SER A 412 -31.75 -18.41 -5.15
CA SER A 412 -31.28 -19.58 -5.88
C SER A 412 -29.79 -19.82 -5.81
N ILE A 413 -29.01 -18.88 -5.23
CA ILE A 413 -27.55 -18.98 -5.12
C ILE A 413 -27.16 -20.14 -4.19
N PRO A 414 -26.34 -21.09 -4.66
CA PRO A 414 -25.94 -22.25 -3.87
C PRO A 414 -24.95 -21.85 -2.78
N LEU A 415 -25.24 -22.17 -1.53
CA LEU A 415 -24.32 -21.97 -0.40
C LEU A 415 -23.40 -23.18 -0.15
N ASP A 416 -23.63 -24.31 -0.81
CA ASP A 416 -22.84 -25.53 -0.68
C ASP A 416 -22.41 -26.13 -2.02
N LYS A 417 -21.38 -27.00 -2.00
CA LYS A 417 -20.86 -27.68 -3.19
C LYS A 417 -21.88 -28.62 -3.87
N LYS A 418 -22.87 -29.17 -3.13
CA LYS A 418 -23.85 -30.11 -3.71
C LYS A 418 -24.89 -29.36 -4.54
N SER A 419 -25.34 -28.21 -4.07
CA SER A 419 -26.25 -27.34 -4.81
C SER A 419 -25.59 -26.62 -5.98
N LEU A 420 -24.25 -26.39 -5.92
CA LEU A 420 -23.48 -25.76 -6.98
C LEU A 420 -23.54 -26.53 -8.33
N SER A 421 -23.64 -27.86 -8.29
CA SER A 421 -23.76 -28.67 -9.52
C SER A 421 -25.07 -28.44 -10.29
N LYS A 422 -26.08 -27.91 -9.63
CA LYS A 422 -27.38 -27.58 -10.23
C LYS A 422 -27.48 -26.12 -10.71
N TRP A 423 -26.54 -25.30 -10.32
CA TRP A 423 -26.51 -23.88 -10.71
C TRP A 423 -26.04 -23.72 -12.15
N SER A 424 -26.82 -23.02 -12.96
CA SER A 424 -26.52 -22.76 -14.37
C SER A 424 -26.12 -21.31 -14.59
N LYS A 425 -24.89 -21.09 -14.97
CA LYS A 425 -24.37 -19.77 -15.33
C LYS A 425 -25.15 -19.15 -16.50
N SER A 426 -25.42 -19.93 -17.53
CA SER A 426 -26.14 -19.43 -18.71
C SER A 426 -27.55 -18.98 -18.39
N THR A 427 -28.27 -19.69 -17.50
CA THR A 427 -29.60 -19.27 -17.03
C THR A 427 -29.52 -18.00 -16.21
N TYR A 428 -28.55 -17.90 -15.30
CA TYR A 428 -28.33 -16.70 -14.49
C TYR A 428 -28.02 -15.47 -15.36
N GLU A 429 -27.10 -15.60 -16.30
CA GLU A 429 -26.71 -14.51 -17.23
C GLU A 429 -27.88 -14.13 -18.15
N SER A 430 -28.66 -15.07 -18.62
CA SER A 430 -29.84 -14.79 -19.46
C SER A 430 -30.90 -13.98 -18.73
N GLU A 431 -31.17 -14.28 -17.45
CA GLU A 431 -32.07 -13.50 -16.61
C GLU A 431 -31.53 -12.09 -16.33
N LEU A 432 -30.20 -11.94 -16.07
CA LEU A 432 -29.56 -10.63 -15.92
C LEU A 432 -29.68 -9.77 -17.20
N VAL A 433 -29.50 -10.36 -18.36
CA VAL A 433 -29.67 -9.68 -19.65
C VAL A 433 -31.12 -9.23 -19.84
N GLY A 434 -32.09 -10.07 -19.44
CA GLY A 434 -33.52 -9.73 -19.43
C GLY A 434 -33.79 -8.49 -18.57
N MET A 435 -33.37 -8.52 -17.32
CA MET A 435 -33.53 -7.41 -16.37
C MET A 435 -32.85 -6.12 -16.85
N LYS A 436 -31.67 -6.21 -17.47
CA LYS A 436 -30.99 -5.05 -18.05
C LYS A 436 -31.79 -4.40 -19.16
N ARG A 437 -32.41 -5.21 -20.02
CA ARG A 437 -33.31 -4.71 -21.08
C ARG A 437 -34.52 -4.00 -20.50
N ASP A 438 -35.09 -4.50 -19.41
CA ASP A 438 -36.23 -3.86 -18.73
C ASP A 438 -35.79 -2.57 -18.03
N ALA A 439 -34.60 -2.51 -17.45
CA ALA A 439 -34.00 -1.29 -16.91
C ALA A 439 -33.77 -0.21 -18.01
N ASP A 440 -33.30 -0.60 -19.18
CA ASP A 440 -33.13 0.31 -20.32
C ASP A 440 -34.48 0.89 -20.80
N ARG A 441 -35.56 0.11 -20.73
CA ARG A 441 -36.94 0.62 -21.01
C ARG A 441 -37.35 1.68 -19.99
N ILE A 442 -37.04 1.51 -18.71
CA ILE A 442 -37.30 2.49 -17.66
C ILE A 442 -36.59 3.83 -17.98
N GLY A 443 -35.32 3.77 -18.39
CA GLY A 443 -34.56 4.94 -18.83
C GLY A 443 -35.16 5.64 -20.07
N ALA A 444 -35.70 4.88 -21.02
CA ALA A 444 -36.36 5.39 -22.18
C ALA A 444 -37.70 6.09 -21.82
N LEU A 445 -38.47 5.55 -20.89
CA LEU A 445 -39.70 6.14 -20.38
C LEU A 445 -39.47 7.47 -19.64
N ARG A 446 -38.37 7.55 -18.85
CA ARG A 446 -37.95 8.81 -18.22
C ARG A 446 -37.77 9.95 -19.23
N LYS A 447 -37.16 9.66 -20.38
CA LYS A 447 -36.96 10.66 -21.43
C LYS A 447 -38.27 11.18 -22.00
N ARG A 448 -39.33 10.36 -22.05
CA ARG A 448 -40.68 10.75 -22.53
C ARG A 448 -41.44 11.58 -21.50
N LEU A 449 -41.14 11.41 -20.21
CA LEU A 449 -41.81 12.10 -19.10
C LEU A 449 -41.17 13.44 -18.69
N GLY A 450 -40.24 13.97 -19.47
CA GLY A 450 -39.47 15.19 -19.19
C GLY A 450 -40.25 16.47 -18.87
N GLY A 451 -41.60 16.45 -19.03
CA GLY A 451 -42.49 17.57 -18.69
C GLY A 451 -42.88 17.66 -17.21
N PHE A 452 -42.52 16.70 -16.37
CA PHE A 452 -42.88 16.59 -14.95
C PHE A 452 -41.65 16.50 -14.06
N PRO A 453 -41.07 17.60 -13.58
CA PRO A 453 -39.77 17.64 -12.92
C PRO A 453 -39.71 16.78 -11.64
N GLU A 454 -40.79 16.75 -10.86
CA GLU A 454 -40.85 15.96 -9.63
C GLU A 454 -40.81 14.43 -9.90
N ILE A 455 -41.61 14.00 -10.89
CA ILE A 455 -41.63 12.58 -11.31
C ILE A 455 -40.31 12.20 -11.96
N THR A 456 -39.73 13.09 -12.76
CA THR A 456 -38.44 12.87 -13.44
C THR A 456 -37.30 12.71 -12.45
N SER A 457 -37.26 13.47 -11.34
CA SER A 457 -36.30 13.36 -10.26
C SER A 457 -36.40 11.97 -9.57
N LYS A 458 -37.62 11.55 -9.22
CA LYS A 458 -37.85 10.24 -8.58
C LYS A 458 -37.49 9.06 -9.51
N LEU A 459 -37.80 9.19 -10.80
CA LEU A 459 -37.41 8.20 -11.82
C LEU A 459 -35.89 8.13 -12.01
N SER A 460 -35.19 9.25 -11.93
CA SER A 460 -33.73 9.25 -11.96
C SER A 460 -33.12 8.50 -10.76
N SER A 461 -33.67 8.72 -9.56
CA SER A 461 -33.23 7.97 -8.36
C SER A 461 -33.51 6.47 -8.50
N LEU A 462 -34.68 6.11 -9.03
CA LEU A 462 -35.06 4.72 -9.27
C LEU A 462 -34.13 4.03 -10.27
N GLU A 463 -33.76 4.71 -11.36
CA GLU A 463 -32.85 4.21 -12.37
C GLU A 463 -31.46 3.90 -11.77
N VAL A 464 -30.92 4.82 -10.95
CA VAL A 464 -29.64 4.62 -10.25
C VAL A 464 -29.70 3.40 -9.32
N GLN A 465 -30.76 3.27 -8.53
CA GLN A 465 -30.96 2.14 -7.61
C GLN A 465 -31.04 0.80 -8.36
N ILE A 466 -31.73 0.76 -9.50
CA ILE A 466 -31.85 -0.45 -10.33
C ILE A 466 -30.48 -0.80 -10.94
N MET A 467 -29.70 0.18 -11.40
CA MET A 467 -28.36 -0.07 -11.93
C MET A 467 -27.40 -0.60 -10.85
N GLU A 468 -27.51 -0.07 -9.62
CA GLU A 468 -26.76 -0.56 -8.46
C GLU A 468 -27.14 -2.02 -8.14
N LEU A 469 -28.44 -2.35 -8.16
CA LEU A 469 -28.93 -3.72 -7.96
C LEU A 469 -28.39 -4.68 -9.02
N LEU A 470 -28.43 -4.31 -10.29
CA LEU A 470 -27.90 -5.11 -11.39
C LEU A 470 -26.37 -5.29 -11.29
N GLY A 471 -25.66 -4.27 -10.84
CA GLY A 471 -24.23 -4.34 -10.52
C GLY A 471 -23.93 -5.38 -9.43
N THR A 472 -24.67 -5.31 -8.33
CA THR A 472 -24.56 -6.26 -7.20
C THR A 472 -24.88 -7.70 -7.65
N MET A 473 -25.92 -7.90 -8.44
CA MET A 473 -26.26 -9.22 -9.00
C MET A 473 -25.16 -9.74 -9.93
N THR A 474 -24.57 -8.88 -10.74
CA THR A 474 -23.45 -9.27 -11.61
C THR A 474 -22.23 -9.72 -10.80
N ALA A 475 -21.90 -8.97 -9.72
CA ALA A 475 -20.81 -9.32 -8.81
C ALA A 475 -21.08 -10.65 -8.09
N LEU A 476 -22.32 -10.87 -7.65
CA LEU A 476 -22.75 -12.12 -7.03
C LEU A 476 -22.58 -13.32 -7.97
N GLY A 477 -22.99 -13.20 -9.23
CA GLY A 477 -22.81 -14.25 -10.24
C GLY A 477 -21.33 -14.59 -10.50
N ARG A 478 -20.46 -13.57 -10.53
CA ARG A 478 -18.99 -13.77 -10.64
C ARG A 478 -18.43 -14.50 -9.43
N THR A 479 -18.87 -14.15 -8.22
CA THR A 479 -18.44 -14.81 -6.99
C THR A 479 -18.78 -16.30 -6.99
N VAL A 480 -19.98 -16.69 -7.49
CA VAL A 480 -20.36 -18.10 -7.65
C VAL A 480 -19.45 -18.81 -8.64
N GLU A 481 -19.13 -18.16 -9.74
CA GLU A 481 -18.23 -18.73 -10.76
C GLU A 481 -16.81 -18.90 -10.24
N ASP A 482 -16.29 -17.92 -9.51
CA ASP A 482 -14.95 -17.99 -8.90
C ASP A 482 -14.86 -19.11 -7.85
N PHE A 483 -15.93 -19.33 -7.10
CA PHE A 483 -16.00 -20.47 -6.19
C PHE A 483 -16.06 -21.81 -6.97
N ARG A 484 -16.83 -21.87 -8.04
CA ARG A 484 -16.92 -23.06 -8.92
C ARG A 484 -15.56 -23.42 -9.52
N LEU A 485 -14.79 -22.40 -9.93
CA LEU A 485 -13.45 -22.56 -10.50
C LEU A 485 -12.35 -22.77 -9.43
N GLY A 486 -12.72 -22.80 -8.15
CA GLY A 486 -11.78 -22.98 -7.04
C GLY A 486 -10.86 -21.79 -6.76
N ARG A 487 -11.19 -20.60 -7.28
CA ARG A 487 -10.42 -19.36 -7.07
C ARG A 487 -10.60 -18.77 -5.68
N ILE A 488 -11.73 -19.06 -5.04
CA ILE A 488 -12.03 -18.62 -3.67
C ILE A 488 -12.39 -19.82 -2.81
N GLY A 489 -11.97 -19.78 -1.53
CA GLY A 489 -12.27 -20.80 -0.54
C GLY A 489 -13.71 -20.72 -0.02
N LYS A 490 -14.22 -21.84 0.54
CA LYS A 490 -15.61 -21.96 1.01
C LYS A 490 -16.02 -20.88 2.01
N ALA A 491 -15.19 -20.61 3.03
CA ALA A 491 -15.48 -19.61 4.07
C ALA A 491 -15.58 -18.18 3.51
N ALA A 492 -14.67 -17.82 2.57
CA ALA A 492 -14.71 -16.54 1.89
C ALA A 492 -15.96 -16.42 1.00
N TYR A 493 -16.27 -17.48 0.24
CA TYR A 493 -17.46 -17.54 -0.59
C TYR A 493 -18.74 -17.32 0.22
N GLU A 494 -18.93 -18.06 1.31
CA GLU A 494 -20.12 -17.95 2.16
C GLU A 494 -20.27 -16.54 2.75
N ARG A 495 -19.17 -15.93 3.19
CA ARG A 495 -19.17 -14.56 3.74
C ARG A 495 -19.58 -13.54 2.69
N ILE A 496 -18.90 -13.55 1.53
CA ILE A 496 -19.14 -12.60 0.43
C ILE A 496 -20.56 -12.75 -0.12
N THR A 497 -21.02 -13.99 -0.30
CA THR A 497 -22.37 -14.27 -0.80
C THR A 497 -23.45 -13.76 0.15
N ARG A 498 -23.29 -13.94 1.46
CA ARG A 498 -24.25 -13.42 2.47
C ARG A 498 -24.28 -11.89 2.46
N GLU A 499 -23.15 -11.24 2.29
CA GLU A 499 -23.06 -9.79 2.18
C GLU A 499 -23.82 -9.28 0.94
N TYR A 500 -23.55 -9.85 -0.24
CA TYR A 500 -24.29 -9.48 -1.44
C TYR A 500 -25.79 -9.76 -1.36
N ILE A 501 -26.22 -10.88 -0.77
CA ILE A 501 -27.64 -11.17 -0.57
C ILE A 501 -28.28 -10.11 0.34
N LYS A 502 -27.60 -9.66 1.38
CA LYS A 502 -28.05 -8.58 2.27
C LYS A 502 -28.18 -7.26 1.51
N ASP A 503 -27.18 -6.93 0.66
CA ASP A 503 -27.21 -5.72 -0.16
C ASP A 503 -28.35 -5.77 -1.18
N VAL A 504 -28.58 -6.89 -1.85
CA VAL A 504 -29.73 -7.11 -2.73
C VAL A 504 -31.05 -6.85 -1.99
N SER A 505 -31.22 -7.41 -0.79
CA SER A 505 -32.42 -7.21 0.02
C SER A 505 -32.62 -5.74 0.42
N SER A 506 -31.55 -5.04 0.77
CA SER A 506 -31.58 -3.61 1.10
C SER A 506 -31.96 -2.75 -0.12
N LEU A 507 -31.35 -3.04 -1.28
CA LEU A 507 -31.62 -2.34 -2.52
C LEU A 507 -33.04 -2.58 -3.04
N THR A 508 -33.54 -3.82 -2.99
CA THR A 508 -34.92 -4.14 -3.38
C THR A 508 -35.94 -3.41 -2.52
N SER A 509 -35.71 -3.30 -1.19
CA SER A 509 -36.56 -2.51 -0.30
C SER A 509 -36.57 -1.03 -0.70
N ARG A 510 -35.41 -0.42 -0.93
CA ARG A 510 -35.29 0.99 -1.35
C ARG A 510 -35.99 1.24 -2.69
N ILE A 511 -35.84 0.35 -3.65
CA ILE A 511 -36.51 0.41 -4.96
C ILE A 511 -38.03 0.38 -4.78
N MET A 512 -38.53 -0.53 -3.93
CA MET A 512 -39.96 -0.64 -3.65
C MET A 512 -40.53 0.61 -2.99
N ASP A 513 -39.80 1.23 -2.06
CA ASP A 513 -40.23 2.45 -1.40
C ASP A 513 -40.24 3.62 -2.39
N THR A 514 -39.20 3.77 -3.22
CA THR A 514 -39.15 4.79 -4.28
C THR A 514 -40.28 4.60 -5.30
N THR A 515 -40.63 3.37 -5.62
CA THR A 515 -41.73 3.03 -6.53
C THR A 515 -43.09 3.43 -5.94
N LYS A 516 -43.34 3.16 -4.65
CA LYS A 516 -44.53 3.61 -3.93
C LYS A 516 -44.64 5.13 -3.88
N ASP A 517 -43.53 5.84 -3.69
CA ASP A 517 -43.48 7.30 -3.69
C ASP A 517 -43.81 7.90 -5.06
N ILE A 518 -43.45 7.22 -6.15
CA ILE A 518 -43.86 7.58 -7.51
C ILE A 518 -45.35 7.35 -7.69
N GLU A 519 -45.90 6.22 -7.24
CA GLU A 519 -47.33 5.95 -7.29
C GLU A 519 -48.17 6.95 -6.46
N ALA A 520 -47.68 7.31 -5.27
CA ALA A 520 -48.33 8.29 -4.40
C ALA A 520 -48.39 9.69 -5.04
N SER A 521 -47.38 10.06 -5.84
CA SER A 521 -47.34 11.34 -6.57
C SER A 521 -48.33 11.42 -7.74
N LEU A 522 -48.98 10.30 -8.08
CA LEU A 522 -50.00 10.20 -9.15
C LEU A 522 -51.43 10.23 -8.64
N ARG A 523 -51.62 10.13 -7.34
CA ARG A 523 -52.92 10.29 -6.68
C ARG A 523 -53.18 11.75 -6.33
#